data_26e6580de3ff1a0676072d8723cf6e07
#
_entry.id   26e6580de3ff1a0676072d8723cf6e07
#
_cell.length_a   1.000
_cell.length_b   1.000
_cell.length_c   1.000
_cell.angle_alpha   90.00
_cell.angle_beta   90.00
_cell.angle_gamma   90.00
#
_symmetry.space_group_name_H-M   'P 1'
#
loop_
_entity.id
_entity.type
_entity.pdbx_description
1 polymer ?
#
loop_
_entity_poly.entity_id
_entity_poly.type
_entity_poly.pdbx_seq_one_letter_code
_entity_poly.pdbx_strand_id
1 'polypeptide(L)'
;MTRTPKPAPPGRDRKAVHWPARHGAPSAAAPAPRTAVVGAGIAGLSAAIALAERGVHVELYERAPVLGGRLSGRPTRLADGSTATMTRGFHAFFRQYYNLRALLRRIDPDLGMLTPLPDYPLRRRDGATDGFARLPRPAPWNALAFAALSPTFRLGDLARIRARAALPLLDVRVPRVYETLDHTSASDLLASINFPPAARHLAFEVFSRSFFSHPDTLSAAELALMFHLYFLGSSEGLLFDTTTEPFPQALWEPLAAHLHSLKARIHTGTAVRTVTPRPDGRHDLGLDGPAETFDAVVLALDPGSLQTLVRHSPALGDPPWRAGVAALRQAPPFLVSRHWLDRPVHGSRPGFLGTAGFGPLDNVSVLERWEGEAGRWARARGGSVVELHAYALDPAADHESVQQELVDQLHTLYPETAGSRTLDSRHEWHADCPLFPVGGYAHRPAATTCHPRLVLAGDTVRCPLPTALMERAATTGFIAANTLLESWGVHGHDLWSVPGRGRNRLLRRLARP
;
A
#
# COMPACT_ATOMS: atom_id res chain seq x y z
N MET A 1 27.99 10.07 30.17
CA MET A 1 27.23 9.90 28.89
C MET A 1 25.74 9.99 29.20
N THR A 2 25.14 11.13 29.05
CA THR A 2 23.70 11.36 29.18
C THR A 2 23.00 10.62 28.03
N ARG A 3 22.24 9.58 28.33
CA ARG A 3 21.40 8.88 27.35
C ARG A 3 20.38 9.88 26.80
N THR A 4 20.50 10.24 25.54
CA THR A 4 19.45 10.99 24.85
C THR A 4 18.11 10.25 25.05
N PRO A 5 17.05 10.91 25.50
CA PRO A 5 15.76 10.28 25.70
C PRO A 5 15.29 9.68 24.38
N LYS A 6 14.84 8.42 24.44
CA LYS A 6 14.30 7.73 23.28
C LYS A 6 13.06 8.48 22.77
N PRO A 7 12.96 8.80 21.47
CA PRO A 7 11.81 9.53 20.96
C PRO A 7 10.51 8.77 21.22
N ALA A 8 9.42 9.49 21.43
CA ALA A 8 8.11 8.89 21.65
C ALA A 8 7.63 8.17 20.38
N PRO A 9 6.97 7.01 20.50
CA PRO A 9 6.38 6.32 19.37
C PRO A 9 5.34 7.21 18.65
N PRO A 10 5.23 7.13 17.32
CA PRO A 10 4.31 7.98 16.54
C PRO A 10 2.84 7.56 16.67
N GLY A 11 2.54 6.47 17.36
CA GLY A 11 1.23 5.91 17.61
C GLY A 11 1.04 5.46 19.06
N ARG A 12 0.05 4.61 19.30
CA ARG A 12 -0.25 4.06 20.64
C ARG A 12 0.68 2.91 21.03
N ASP A 13 1.32 2.29 20.07
CA ASP A 13 2.19 1.14 20.31
C ASP A 13 3.52 1.54 20.94
N ARG A 14 3.62 1.39 22.25
CA ARG A 14 4.84 1.66 23.02
C ARG A 14 6.02 0.73 22.66
N LYS A 15 5.78 -0.35 21.89
CA LYS A 15 6.80 -1.29 21.43
C LYS A 15 7.19 -1.05 19.97
N ALA A 16 6.67 -0.04 19.33
CA ALA A 16 7.14 0.37 18.01
C ALA A 16 8.65 0.56 18.01
N VAL A 17 9.29 0.14 16.94
CA VAL A 17 10.76 0.14 16.82
C VAL A 17 11.20 1.41 16.12
N HIS A 18 12.03 2.19 16.81
CA HIS A 18 12.67 3.37 16.26
C HIS A 18 13.95 2.97 15.49
N TRP A 19 14.05 3.47 14.28
CA TRP A 19 15.20 3.34 13.39
C TRP A 19 15.80 4.73 13.18
N PRO A 20 16.80 5.13 13.98
CA PRO A 20 17.36 6.45 13.91
C PRO A 20 18.09 6.64 12.58
N ALA A 21 17.94 7.83 12.01
CA ALA A 21 18.74 8.26 10.88
C ALA A 21 20.21 8.46 11.30
N ARG A 22 21.11 8.40 10.32
CA ARG A 22 22.50 8.80 10.57
C ARG A 22 22.59 10.30 10.80
N HIS A 23 23.40 10.68 11.79
CA HIS A 23 23.68 12.07 12.08
C HIS A 23 24.51 12.70 10.95
N GLY A 24 24.27 13.97 10.70
CA GLY A 24 24.94 14.76 9.67
C GLY A 24 24.60 16.24 9.80
N ALA A 25 25.01 17.03 8.83
CA ALA A 25 24.60 18.43 8.73
C ALA A 25 23.07 18.56 8.64
N PRO A 26 22.47 19.63 9.17
CA PRO A 26 21.01 19.81 9.14
C PRO A 26 20.44 19.97 7.72
N SER A 27 21.27 20.47 6.78
CA SER A 27 20.91 20.66 5.38
C SER A 27 22.10 20.48 4.46
N ALA A 28 21.84 20.29 3.17
CA ALA A 28 22.86 20.21 2.14
C ALA A 28 23.66 21.52 2.04
N ALA A 29 24.97 21.39 1.81
CA ALA A 29 25.85 22.54 1.59
C ALA A 29 25.60 23.16 0.19
N ALA A 30 25.93 24.44 0.06
CA ALA A 30 25.90 25.12 -1.24
C ALA A 30 27.17 24.79 -2.06
N PRO A 31 27.06 24.57 -3.39
CA PRO A 31 25.81 24.45 -4.14
C PRO A 31 25.06 23.17 -3.80
N ALA A 32 23.75 23.29 -3.56
CA ALA A 32 22.94 22.14 -3.19
C ALA A 32 22.82 21.13 -4.34
N PRO A 33 22.90 19.81 -4.06
CA PRO A 33 22.79 18.79 -5.11
C PRO A 33 21.42 18.86 -5.83
N ARG A 34 21.41 18.66 -7.16
CA ARG A 34 20.20 18.50 -7.96
C ARG A 34 19.82 17.02 -8.01
N THR A 35 18.61 16.70 -7.62
CA THR A 35 18.11 15.31 -7.62
C THR A 35 16.83 15.21 -8.42
N ALA A 36 16.80 14.28 -9.36
CA ALA A 36 15.58 13.89 -10.03
C ALA A 36 14.88 12.76 -9.29
N VAL A 37 13.57 12.89 -9.08
CA VAL A 37 12.71 11.81 -8.58
C VAL A 37 11.76 11.42 -9.70
N VAL A 38 11.81 10.15 -10.11
CA VAL A 38 11.04 9.63 -11.24
C VAL A 38 9.88 8.79 -10.73
N GLY A 39 8.66 9.30 -10.90
CA GLY A 39 7.40 8.74 -10.39
C GLY A 39 6.89 9.48 -9.15
N ALA A 40 5.64 9.96 -9.23
CA ALA A 40 4.99 10.75 -8.18
C ALA A 40 3.91 9.98 -7.41
N GLY A 41 4.13 8.68 -7.18
CA GLY A 41 3.39 7.89 -6.20
C GLY A 41 3.90 8.13 -4.77
N ILE A 42 3.36 7.39 -3.79
CA ILE A 42 3.74 7.51 -2.36
C ILE A 42 5.27 7.44 -2.18
N ALA A 43 5.95 6.51 -2.84
CA ALA A 43 7.39 6.33 -2.68
C ALA A 43 8.19 7.55 -3.18
N GLY A 44 7.84 8.06 -4.38
CA GLY A 44 8.51 9.22 -4.95
C GLY A 44 8.23 10.50 -4.16
N LEU A 45 6.98 10.72 -3.75
CA LEU A 45 6.60 11.87 -2.90
C LEU A 45 7.31 11.82 -1.54
N SER A 46 7.43 10.63 -0.92
CA SER A 46 8.19 10.45 0.32
C SER A 46 9.66 10.82 0.15
N ALA A 47 10.29 10.36 -0.95
CA ALA A 47 11.69 10.66 -1.24
C ALA A 47 11.89 12.15 -1.56
N ALA A 48 11.02 12.72 -2.40
CA ALA A 48 11.09 14.11 -2.82
C ALA A 48 10.98 15.07 -1.63
N ILE A 49 10.00 14.86 -0.75
CA ILE A 49 9.78 15.68 0.44
C ILE A 49 10.98 15.53 1.39
N ALA A 50 11.42 14.31 1.67
CA ALA A 50 12.53 14.06 2.58
C ALA A 50 13.83 14.72 2.10
N LEU A 51 14.11 14.73 0.81
CA LEU A 51 15.27 15.39 0.22
C LEU A 51 15.12 16.93 0.27
N ALA A 52 13.96 17.44 -0.13
CA ALA A 52 13.71 18.89 -0.15
C ALA A 52 13.74 19.53 1.24
N GLU A 53 13.24 18.84 2.28
CA GLU A 53 13.34 19.25 3.70
C GLU A 53 14.79 19.39 4.18
N ARG A 54 15.75 18.81 3.48
CA ARG A 54 17.19 18.90 3.77
C ARG A 54 17.95 19.82 2.80
N GLY A 55 17.21 20.64 2.07
CA GLY A 55 17.81 21.65 1.19
C GLY A 55 18.35 21.12 -0.13
N VAL A 56 18.02 19.90 -0.52
CA VAL A 56 18.35 19.34 -1.85
C VAL A 56 17.43 19.96 -2.90
N HIS A 57 17.95 20.31 -4.06
CA HIS A 57 17.15 20.76 -5.20
C HIS A 57 16.47 19.57 -5.86
N VAL A 58 15.16 19.44 -5.66
CA VAL A 58 14.37 18.30 -6.16
C VAL A 58 13.56 18.69 -7.37
N GLU A 59 13.63 17.85 -8.39
CA GLU A 59 12.75 17.86 -9.56
C GLU A 59 12.03 16.52 -9.65
N LEU A 60 10.70 16.56 -9.53
CA LEU A 60 9.82 15.38 -9.51
C LEU A 60 9.16 15.24 -10.88
N TYR A 61 9.38 14.10 -11.55
CA TYR A 61 8.83 13.79 -12.87
C TYR A 61 7.74 12.73 -12.77
N GLU A 62 6.57 13.04 -13.33
CA GLU A 62 5.43 12.12 -13.40
C GLU A 62 4.87 12.11 -14.82
N ARG A 63 4.77 10.90 -15.42
CA ARG A 63 4.24 10.74 -16.79
C ARG A 63 2.74 11.06 -16.90
N ALA A 64 1.98 10.82 -15.83
CA ALA A 64 0.56 11.15 -15.80
C ALA A 64 0.36 12.65 -15.54
N PRO A 65 -0.78 13.23 -15.96
CA PRO A 65 -1.11 14.63 -15.67
C PRO A 65 -1.45 14.87 -14.18
N VAL A 66 -1.53 13.81 -13.37
CA VAL A 66 -1.93 13.83 -11.96
C VAL A 66 -0.92 13.06 -11.09
N LEU A 67 -0.81 13.46 -9.82
CA LEU A 67 0.02 12.79 -8.83
C LEU A 67 -0.72 11.60 -8.19
N GLY A 68 0.02 10.80 -7.41
CA GLY A 68 -0.53 9.74 -6.57
C GLY A 68 -0.27 8.33 -7.10
N GLY A 69 0.13 8.16 -8.36
CA GLY A 69 0.40 6.85 -8.95
C GLY A 69 -0.82 5.91 -8.83
N ARG A 70 -0.69 4.78 -8.13
CA ARG A 70 -1.79 3.83 -7.90
C ARG A 70 -2.89 4.34 -6.95
N LEU A 71 -2.68 5.45 -6.26
CA LEU A 71 -3.70 6.18 -5.51
C LEU A 71 -4.08 7.49 -6.21
N SER A 72 -3.90 7.59 -7.51
CA SER A 72 -4.33 8.78 -8.25
C SER A 72 -5.86 8.87 -8.31
N GLY A 73 -6.33 10.06 -8.66
CA GLY A 73 -7.72 10.32 -9.00
C GLY A 73 -7.78 11.36 -10.10
N ARG A 74 -8.83 11.29 -10.91
CA ARG A 74 -9.02 12.23 -12.01
C ARG A 74 -10.46 12.74 -12.02
N PRO A 75 -10.68 14.01 -12.36
CA PRO A 75 -12.03 14.51 -12.55
C PRO A 75 -12.71 13.77 -13.72
N THR A 76 -13.95 13.39 -13.54
CA THR A 76 -14.81 12.78 -14.56
C THR A 76 -16.13 13.49 -14.61
N ARG A 77 -16.67 13.71 -15.80
CA ARG A 77 -17.99 14.31 -16.00
C ARG A 77 -19.04 13.21 -16.02
N LEU A 78 -20.04 13.33 -15.15
CA LEU A 78 -21.16 12.40 -15.07
C LEU A 78 -22.22 12.73 -16.14
N ALA A 79 -23.12 11.79 -16.40
CA ALA A 79 -24.20 11.94 -17.38
C ALA A 79 -25.15 13.12 -17.05
N ASP A 80 -25.29 13.45 -15.77
CA ASP A 80 -26.10 14.58 -15.29
C ASP A 80 -25.40 15.94 -15.40
N GLY A 81 -24.19 15.98 -15.96
CA GLY A 81 -23.35 17.16 -16.13
C GLY A 81 -22.55 17.57 -14.90
N SER A 82 -22.74 16.94 -13.74
CA SER A 82 -21.90 17.16 -12.55
C SER A 82 -20.50 16.56 -12.74
N THR A 83 -19.56 16.99 -11.90
CA THR A 83 -18.18 16.44 -11.89
C THR A 83 -17.98 15.63 -10.63
N ALA A 84 -17.37 14.47 -10.77
CA ALA A 84 -16.91 13.62 -9.68
C ALA A 84 -15.43 13.27 -9.89
N THR A 85 -14.74 12.90 -8.82
CA THR A 85 -13.36 12.42 -8.89
C THR A 85 -13.35 10.89 -8.91
N MET A 86 -13.01 10.30 -10.06
CA MET A 86 -12.81 8.86 -10.15
C MET A 86 -11.42 8.50 -9.64
N THR A 87 -11.36 7.72 -8.58
CA THR A 87 -10.14 7.20 -7.97
C THR A 87 -9.94 5.73 -8.35
N ARG A 88 -8.79 5.16 -8.00
CA ARG A 88 -8.52 3.74 -8.21
C ARG A 88 -9.02 2.85 -7.07
N GLY A 89 -10.08 3.30 -6.42
CA GLY A 89 -10.83 2.56 -5.42
C GLY A 89 -10.35 2.75 -3.98
N PHE A 90 -11.03 2.03 -3.12
CA PHE A 90 -10.82 2.09 -1.68
C PHE A 90 -9.40 1.71 -1.26
N HIS A 91 -8.81 2.48 -0.34
CA HIS A 91 -7.52 2.18 0.29
C HIS A 91 -7.61 2.37 1.81
N ALA A 92 -7.06 1.40 2.54
CA ALA A 92 -7.06 1.36 4.00
C ALA A 92 -5.77 1.99 4.57
N PHE A 93 -5.90 3.06 5.33
CA PHE A 93 -4.78 3.72 6.01
C PHE A 93 -4.66 3.19 7.44
N PHE A 94 -3.91 2.09 7.60
CA PHE A 94 -3.73 1.47 8.90
C PHE A 94 -2.90 2.35 9.85
N ARG A 95 -3.18 2.26 11.15
CA ARG A 95 -2.53 3.10 12.17
C ARG A 95 -1.07 2.74 12.41
N GLN A 96 -0.68 1.51 12.11
CA GLN A 96 0.71 1.04 12.12
C GLN A 96 1.51 1.42 10.86
N TYR A 97 0.95 2.15 9.93
CA TYR A 97 1.67 2.75 8.82
C TYR A 97 2.38 4.02 9.28
N TYR A 98 3.41 3.85 10.10
CA TYR A 98 4.06 4.95 10.82
C TYR A 98 4.73 5.94 9.89
N ASN A 99 5.45 5.45 8.87
CA ASN A 99 6.20 6.29 7.94
C ASN A 99 5.28 6.98 6.91
N LEU A 100 4.25 6.29 6.43
CA LEU A 100 3.21 6.93 5.62
C LEU A 100 2.48 8.02 6.41
N ARG A 101 2.08 7.74 7.64
CA ARG A 101 1.42 8.73 8.49
C ARG A 101 2.36 9.88 8.86
N ALA A 102 3.66 9.63 8.99
CA ALA A 102 4.65 10.69 9.16
C ALA A 102 4.77 11.58 7.91
N LEU A 103 4.67 11.01 6.71
CA LEU A 103 4.57 11.80 5.47
C LEU A 103 3.34 12.71 5.50
N LEU A 104 2.16 12.16 5.82
CA LEU A 104 0.90 12.91 5.83
C LEU A 104 0.86 14.00 6.92
N ARG A 105 1.51 13.78 8.06
CA ARG A 105 1.61 14.80 9.12
C ARG A 105 2.39 16.06 8.73
N ARG A 106 3.10 16.06 7.62
CA ARG A 106 3.75 17.25 7.07
C ARG A 106 2.77 18.28 6.53
N ILE A 107 1.62 17.81 6.10
CA ILE A 107 0.54 18.68 5.59
C ILE A 107 -0.55 18.92 6.63
N ASP A 108 -0.77 17.96 7.53
CA ASP A 108 -1.72 18.09 8.64
C ASP A 108 -1.24 17.24 9.83
N PRO A 109 -0.70 17.85 10.88
CA PRO A 109 -0.19 17.15 12.07
C PRO A 109 -1.22 16.24 12.75
N ASP A 110 -2.50 16.60 12.70
CA ASP A 110 -3.61 15.87 13.32
C ASP A 110 -4.21 14.78 12.44
N LEU A 111 -3.82 14.74 11.16
CA LEU A 111 -4.33 13.82 10.13
C LEU A 111 -5.86 13.95 9.94
N GLY A 112 -6.41 15.15 9.99
CA GLY A 112 -7.84 15.42 9.79
C GLY A 112 -8.37 15.05 8.41
N MET A 113 -7.45 14.86 7.42
CA MET A 113 -7.81 14.31 6.12
C MET A 113 -8.20 12.83 6.19
N LEU A 114 -7.98 12.15 7.32
CA LEU A 114 -8.32 10.75 7.54
C LEU A 114 -9.46 10.62 8.55
N THR A 115 -10.46 9.78 8.22
CA THR A 115 -11.56 9.44 9.12
C THR A 115 -11.52 7.96 9.47
N PRO A 116 -11.69 7.59 10.76
CA PRO A 116 -11.71 6.21 11.17
C PRO A 116 -13.00 5.51 10.71
N LEU A 117 -12.86 4.34 10.10
CA LEU A 117 -14.02 3.47 9.91
C LEU A 117 -14.39 2.80 11.23
N PRO A 118 -15.68 2.78 11.59
CA PRO A 118 -16.14 2.19 12.85
C PRO A 118 -15.97 0.67 12.89
N ASP A 119 -16.11 0.02 11.75
CA ASP A 119 -15.88 -1.41 11.50
C ASP A 119 -15.65 -1.65 10.01
N TYR A 120 -15.16 -2.85 9.66
CA TYR A 120 -15.16 -3.35 8.30
C TYR A 120 -15.59 -4.84 8.30
N PRO A 121 -16.89 -5.10 8.39
CA PRO A 121 -17.40 -6.46 8.47
C PRO A 121 -17.06 -7.26 7.21
N LEU A 122 -16.86 -8.58 7.40
CA LEU A 122 -16.64 -9.57 6.35
C LEU A 122 -17.83 -10.50 6.27
N ARG A 123 -18.61 -10.41 5.20
CA ARG A 123 -19.82 -11.18 4.97
C ARG A 123 -19.56 -12.39 4.10
N ARG A 124 -19.88 -13.56 4.58
CA ARG A 124 -19.88 -14.79 3.81
C ARG A 124 -21.25 -15.05 3.17
N ARG A 125 -21.25 -15.79 2.06
CA ARG A 125 -22.50 -16.17 1.37
C ARG A 125 -23.45 -17.02 2.22
N ASP A 126 -22.92 -17.82 3.15
CA ASP A 126 -23.72 -18.60 4.11
C ASP A 126 -24.36 -17.77 5.21
N GLY A 127 -24.17 -16.47 5.23
CA GLY A 127 -24.75 -15.53 6.17
C GLY A 127 -23.84 -15.18 7.36
N ALA A 128 -22.76 -15.90 7.62
CA ALA A 128 -21.82 -15.56 8.65
C ALA A 128 -21.17 -14.19 8.39
N THR A 129 -20.97 -13.42 9.46
CA THR A 129 -20.34 -12.09 9.38
C THR A 129 -19.33 -11.94 10.50
N ASP A 130 -18.08 -11.72 10.14
CA ASP A 130 -17.01 -11.37 11.05
C ASP A 130 -16.89 -9.84 11.15
N GLY A 131 -16.50 -9.31 12.32
CA GLY A 131 -16.28 -7.88 12.55
C GLY A 131 -15.05 -7.66 13.40
N PHE A 132 -14.49 -6.46 13.35
CA PHE A 132 -13.25 -6.11 14.02
C PHE A 132 -13.41 -5.04 15.09
N ALA A 133 -14.56 -4.35 15.14
CA ALA A 133 -14.82 -3.24 16.05
C ALA A 133 -14.71 -3.61 17.55
N ARG A 134 -15.08 -4.86 17.90
CA ARG A 134 -15.10 -5.35 19.28
C ARG A 134 -13.77 -5.96 19.74
N LEU A 135 -12.77 -6.04 18.86
CA LEU A 135 -11.51 -6.68 19.19
C LEU A 135 -10.62 -5.78 20.05
N PRO A 136 -9.94 -6.33 21.06
CA PRO A 136 -8.92 -5.60 21.79
C PRO A 136 -7.78 -5.22 20.84
N ARG A 137 -7.19 -4.04 21.02
CA ARG A 137 -6.09 -3.58 20.17
C ARG A 137 -4.77 -4.33 20.38
N PRO A 138 -4.37 -4.68 21.63
CA PRO A 138 -3.05 -5.26 21.86
C PRO A 138 -2.96 -6.71 21.36
N ALA A 139 -1.88 -7.00 20.61
CA ALA A 139 -1.47 -8.35 20.30
C ALA A 139 -0.89 -9.06 21.55
N PRO A 140 -1.12 -10.36 21.78
CA PRO A 140 -1.87 -11.30 20.92
C PRO A 140 -3.37 -11.37 21.23
N TRP A 141 -3.89 -10.51 22.14
CA TRP A 141 -5.27 -10.55 22.61
C TRP A 141 -6.28 -10.29 21.50
N ASN A 142 -5.91 -9.46 20.50
CA ASN A 142 -6.72 -9.23 19.30
C ASN A 142 -6.94 -10.54 18.50
N ALA A 143 -5.88 -11.32 18.27
CA ALA A 143 -5.98 -12.58 17.54
C ALA A 143 -6.76 -13.64 18.31
N LEU A 144 -6.55 -13.73 19.64
CA LEU A 144 -7.28 -14.65 20.51
C LEU A 144 -8.76 -14.29 20.59
N ALA A 145 -9.08 -13.00 20.77
CA ALA A 145 -10.46 -12.53 20.79
C ALA A 145 -11.14 -12.73 19.43
N PHE A 146 -10.42 -12.49 18.33
CA PHE A 146 -10.95 -12.76 17.00
C PHE A 146 -11.31 -14.24 16.83
N ALA A 147 -10.41 -15.16 17.18
CA ALA A 147 -10.69 -16.58 17.12
C ALA A 147 -11.85 -17.03 18.02
N ALA A 148 -12.06 -16.36 19.17
CA ALA A 148 -13.13 -16.69 20.11
C ALA A 148 -14.49 -16.09 19.73
N LEU A 149 -14.50 -14.91 19.09
CA LEU A 149 -15.73 -14.16 18.76
C LEU A 149 -16.21 -14.38 17.34
N SER A 150 -15.34 -14.85 16.46
CA SER A 150 -15.66 -15.09 15.05
C SER A 150 -16.60 -16.29 14.92
N PRO A 151 -17.73 -16.16 14.21
CA PRO A 151 -18.62 -17.27 13.92
C PRO A 151 -17.98 -18.30 12.97
N THR A 152 -16.85 -17.97 12.39
CA THR A 152 -16.11 -18.80 11.44
C THR A 152 -15.22 -19.85 12.11
N PHE A 153 -14.72 -19.57 13.33
CA PHE A 153 -13.87 -20.51 14.07
C PHE A 153 -14.70 -21.39 15.03
N ARG A 154 -14.52 -22.71 14.92
CA ARG A 154 -15.04 -23.67 15.89
C ARG A 154 -13.92 -24.10 16.85
N LEU A 155 -14.23 -24.33 18.11
CA LEU A 155 -13.24 -24.75 19.13
C LEU A 155 -12.47 -26.02 18.70
N GLY A 156 -13.16 -26.98 18.07
CA GLY A 156 -12.52 -28.19 17.54
C GLY A 156 -11.52 -27.91 16.41
N ASP A 157 -11.73 -26.87 15.62
CA ASP A 157 -10.82 -26.49 14.54
C ASP A 157 -9.57 -25.81 15.11
N LEU A 158 -9.74 -24.99 16.14
CA LEU A 158 -8.61 -24.34 16.84
C LEU A 158 -7.69 -25.38 17.51
N ALA A 159 -8.27 -26.45 18.08
CA ALA A 159 -7.51 -27.55 18.68
C ALA A 159 -6.66 -28.33 17.65
N ARG A 160 -7.02 -28.29 16.38
CA ARG A 160 -6.31 -28.97 15.27
C ARG A 160 -5.20 -28.14 14.66
N ILE A 161 -5.09 -26.85 15.03
CA ILE A 161 -4.02 -25.98 14.52
C ILE A 161 -2.65 -26.51 14.98
N ARG A 162 -1.75 -26.69 14.02
CA ARG A 162 -0.37 -27.12 14.29
C ARG A 162 0.46 -25.91 14.75
N ALA A 163 0.46 -25.65 16.05
CA ALA A 163 1.10 -24.47 16.64
C ALA A 163 2.59 -24.34 16.27
N ARG A 164 3.32 -25.45 16.13
CA ARG A 164 4.75 -25.40 15.70
C ARG A 164 4.90 -24.87 14.27
N ALA A 165 4.02 -25.25 13.35
CA ALA A 165 4.03 -24.77 11.96
C ALA A 165 3.64 -23.28 11.87
N ALA A 166 2.90 -22.75 12.84
CA ALA A 166 2.55 -21.33 12.93
C ALA A 166 3.64 -20.44 13.53
N LEU A 167 4.70 -21.02 14.15
CA LEU A 167 5.76 -20.25 14.80
C LEU A 167 6.48 -19.24 13.87
N PRO A 168 6.71 -19.52 12.55
CA PRO A 168 7.29 -18.53 11.64
C PRO A 168 6.51 -17.21 11.57
N LEU A 169 5.19 -17.21 11.78
CA LEU A 169 4.38 -16.01 11.83
C LEU A 169 4.76 -15.05 12.98
N LEU A 170 5.52 -15.53 13.97
CA LEU A 170 6.00 -14.75 15.11
C LEU A 170 7.37 -14.09 14.89
N ASP A 171 8.10 -14.44 13.84
CA ASP A 171 9.41 -13.85 13.52
C ASP A 171 9.49 -13.47 12.04
N VAL A 172 9.13 -12.22 11.76
CA VAL A 172 9.12 -11.65 10.41
C VAL A 172 10.29 -10.67 10.18
N ARG A 173 11.39 -10.87 10.87
CA ARG A 173 12.59 -10.05 10.63
C ARG A 173 13.10 -10.24 9.21
N VAL A 174 13.36 -9.14 8.55
CA VAL A 174 13.93 -9.13 7.20
C VAL A 174 15.47 -9.17 7.31
N PRO A 175 16.19 -9.98 6.50
CA PRO A 175 15.69 -10.81 5.39
C PRO A 175 15.18 -12.20 5.82
N ARG A 176 15.33 -12.61 7.07
CA ARG A 176 15.09 -13.98 7.56
C ARG A 176 13.72 -14.56 7.19
N VAL A 177 12.65 -13.75 7.21
CA VAL A 177 11.31 -14.22 6.84
C VAL A 177 11.28 -14.72 5.39
N TYR A 178 11.99 -14.05 4.50
CA TYR A 178 12.09 -14.45 3.10
C TYR A 178 13.00 -15.68 2.92
N GLU A 179 14.13 -15.74 3.62
CA GLU A 179 15.00 -16.92 3.63
C GLU A 179 14.25 -18.19 4.06
N THR A 180 13.28 -18.04 4.97
CA THR A 180 12.54 -19.16 5.55
C THR A 180 11.29 -19.51 4.76
N LEU A 181 10.54 -18.53 4.25
CA LEU A 181 9.16 -18.71 3.76
C LEU A 181 8.96 -18.32 2.29
N ASP A 182 9.92 -17.68 1.62
CA ASP A 182 9.69 -17.19 0.26
C ASP A 182 9.56 -18.31 -0.77
N HIS A 183 10.07 -19.52 -0.47
CA HIS A 183 9.98 -20.69 -1.34
C HIS A 183 8.69 -21.51 -1.16
N THR A 184 7.79 -21.04 -0.31
CA THR A 184 6.51 -21.68 -0.01
C THR A 184 5.38 -20.75 -0.40
N SER A 185 4.27 -21.29 -0.93
CA SER A 185 3.08 -20.49 -1.20
C SER A 185 2.31 -20.16 0.08
N ALA A 186 1.50 -19.10 0.03
CA ALA A 186 0.60 -18.77 1.13
C ALA A 186 -0.39 -19.91 1.41
N SER A 187 -0.90 -20.58 0.38
CA SER A 187 -1.76 -21.78 0.51
C SER A 187 -1.07 -22.91 1.26
N ASP A 188 0.19 -23.24 0.87
CA ASP A 188 0.94 -24.33 1.50
C ASP A 188 1.26 -24.03 2.96
N LEU A 189 1.61 -22.78 3.27
CA LEU A 189 1.81 -22.36 4.65
C LEU A 189 0.54 -22.57 5.48
N LEU A 190 -0.62 -22.14 4.99
CA LEU A 190 -1.89 -22.31 5.70
C LEU A 190 -2.29 -23.78 5.83
N ALA A 191 -2.00 -24.61 4.81
CA ALA A 191 -2.19 -26.04 4.86
C ALA A 191 -1.27 -26.70 5.90
N SER A 192 0.01 -26.31 5.95
CA SER A 192 0.99 -26.80 6.93
C SER A 192 0.59 -26.49 8.38
N ILE A 193 0.00 -25.33 8.60
CA ILE A 193 -0.54 -24.89 9.90
C ILE A 193 -1.82 -25.65 10.25
N ASN A 194 -2.44 -26.33 9.29
CA ASN A 194 -3.80 -26.88 9.38
C ASN A 194 -4.82 -25.79 9.73
N PHE A 195 -4.69 -24.64 9.04
CA PHE A 195 -5.61 -23.51 9.25
C PHE A 195 -7.04 -23.92 8.85
N PRO A 196 -8.06 -23.62 9.66
CA PRO A 196 -9.41 -24.10 9.45
C PRO A 196 -9.92 -23.75 8.04
N PRO A 197 -10.46 -24.72 7.26
CA PRO A 197 -10.95 -24.44 5.90
C PRO A 197 -12.00 -23.32 5.87
N ALA A 198 -12.92 -23.29 6.84
CA ALA A 198 -13.94 -22.25 6.97
C ALA A 198 -13.35 -20.86 7.21
N ALA A 199 -12.14 -20.76 7.80
CA ALA A 199 -11.48 -19.51 8.08
C ALA A 199 -10.45 -19.10 7.01
N ARG A 200 -10.23 -19.95 5.99
CA ARG A 200 -9.29 -19.61 4.91
C ARG A 200 -9.66 -18.33 4.19
N HIS A 201 -10.97 -18.06 3.99
CA HIS A 201 -11.42 -16.80 3.42
C HIS A 201 -10.93 -15.58 4.21
N LEU A 202 -10.87 -15.64 5.56
CA LEU A 202 -10.36 -14.54 6.39
C LEU A 202 -8.88 -14.27 6.14
N ALA A 203 -8.06 -15.32 5.96
CA ALA A 203 -6.66 -15.18 5.65
C ALA A 203 -6.41 -14.82 4.18
N PHE A 204 -7.24 -15.33 3.26
CA PHE A 204 -7.07 -15.10 1.83
C PHE A 204 -7.71 -13.80 1.37
N GLU A 205 -8.91 -13.52 1.81
CA GLU A 205 -9.68 -12.37 1.30
C GLU A 205 -9.22 -11.06 1.91
N VAL A 206 -8.84 -11.05 3.19
CA VAL A 206 -8.29 -9.84 3.82
C VAL A 206 -6.84 -9.58 3.42
N PHE A 207 -6.02 -10.64 3.30
CA PHE A 207 -4.59 -10.47 3.11
C PHE A 207 -4.12 -10.67 1.68
N SER A 208 -4.51 -11.75 1.00
CA SER A 208 -4.04 -11.99 -0.37
C SER A 208 -4.67 -11.02 -1.36
N ARG A 209 -5.93 -10.62 -1.16
CA ARG A 209 -6.58 -9.60 -1.99
C ARG A 209 -5.92 -8.23 -1.89
N SER A 210 -5.34 -7.90 -0.74
CA SER A 210 -4.51 -6.69 -0.62
C SER A 210 -3.27 -6.72 -1.52
N PHE A 211 -2.84 -7.92 -1.98
CA PHE A 211 -1.77 -8.11 -2.95
C PHE A 211 -2.30 -8.42 -4.36
N PHE A 212 -3.61 -8.36 -4.60
CA PHE A 212 -4.23 -8.68 -5.89
C PHE A 212 -3.78 -10.05 -6.44
N SER A 213 -3.58 -11.04 -5.57
CA SER A 213 -2.95 -12.31 -5.92
C SER A 213 -3.68 -13.49 -5.32
N HIS A 214 -3.70 -14.60 -6.07
CA HIS A 214 -4.15 -15.86 -5.52
C HIS A 214 -3.15 -16.42 -4.51
N PRO A 215 -3.62 -17.06 -3.42
CA PRO A 215 -2.76 -17.57 -2.37
C PRO A 215 -1.77 -18.65 -2.83
N ASP A 216 -2.08 -19.36 -3.92
CA ASP A 216 -1.18 -20.36 -4.50
C ASP A 216 0.06 -19.75 -5.17
N THR A 217 -0.05 -18.51 -5.62
CA THR A 217 1.03 -17.77 -6.26
C THR A 217 1.75 -16.80 -5.33
N LEU A 218 1.08 -16.39 -4.25
CA LEU A 218 1.63 -15.45 -3.27
C LEU A 218 2.69 -16.13 -2.39
N SER A 219 3.85 -15.48 -2.20
CA SER A 219 4.87 -15.92 -1.24
C SER A 219 4.31 -15.96 0.19
N ALA A 220 4.56 -17.07 0.88
CA ALA A 220 4.22 -17.22 2.29
C ALA A 220 4.92 -16.18 3.19
N ALA A 221 6.07 -15.65 2.79
CA ALA A 221 6.76 -14.59 3.50
C ALA A 221 5.93 -13.29 3.51
N GLU A 222 5.30 -12.92 2.40
CA GLU A 222 4.41 -11.74 2.33
C GLU A 222 3.15 -11.94 3.16
N LEU A 223 2.52 -13.12 3.11
CA LEU A 223 1.39 -13.46 3.98
C LEU A 223 1.78 -13.36 5.47
N ALA A 224 2.93 -13.92 5.85
CA ALA A 224 3.43 -13.89 7.22
C ALA A 224 3.69 -12.46 7.70
N LEU A 225 4.30 -11.62 6.85
CA LEU A 225 4.50 -10.19 7.12
C LEU A 225 3.19 -9.47 7.38
N MET A 226 2.20 -9.62 6.50
CA MET A 226 0.90 -8.99 6.63
C MET A 226 0.18 -9.45 7.91
N PHE A 227 0.14 -10.77 8.14
CA PHE A 227 -0.48 -11.33 9.34
C PHE A 227 0.18 -10.81 10.61
N HIS A 228 1.50 -10.73 10.61
CA HIS A 228 2.25 -10.17 11.74
C HIS A 228 1.97 -8.69 11.95
N LEU A 229 2.01 -7.87 10.90
CA LEU A 229 1.76 -6.43 10.96
C LEU A 229 0.43 -6.11 11.64
N TYR A 230 -0.62 -6.86 11.31
CA TYR A 230 -1.95 -6.55 11.79
C TYR A 230 -2.32 -7.28 13.09
N PHE A 231 -2.00 -8.57 13.22
CA PHE A 231 -2.47 -9.38 14.36
C PHE A 231 -1.45 -9.61 15.46
N LEU A 232 -0.16 -9.67 15.16
CA LEU A 232 0.85 -10.14 16.12
C LEU A 232 1.87 -9.08 16.52
N GLY A 233 2.18 -8.15 15.65
CA GLY A 233 3.28 -7.19 15.81
C GLY A 233 2.87 -5.84 16.39
N SER A 234 1.63 -5.42 16.22
CA SER A 234 1.17 -4.06 16.56
C SER A 234 0.13 -4.04 17.67
N SER A 235 0.06 -2.94 18.43
CA SER A 235 -1.03 -2.61 19.35
C SER A 235 -1.87 -1.43 18.87
N GLU A 236 -1.75 -1.05 17.60
CA GLU A 236 -2.60 0.01 17.02
C GLU A 236 -4.04 -0.46 16.78
N GLY A 237 -4.25 -1.78 16.72
CA GLY A 237 -5.53 -2.41 16.40
C GLY A 237 -5.65 -2.75 14.92
N LEU A 238 -6.78 -3.33 14.56
CA LEU A 238 -7.06 -3.83 13.21
C LEU A 238 -7.86 -2.84 12.36
N LEU A 239 -8.55 -1.90 13.00
CA LEU A 239 -9.31 -0.87 12.30
C LEU A 239 -8.36 0.12 11.61
N PHE A 240 -8.79 0.60 10.48
CA PHE A 240 -8.08 1.55 9.65
C PHE A 240 -8.89 2.82 9.44
N ASP A 241 -8.23 3.82 8.89
CA ASP A 241 -8.83 5.07 8.50
C ASP A 241 -8.93 5.12 6.96
N THR A 242 -9.82 5.96 6.44
CA THR A 242 -9.93 6.30 5.02
C THR A 242 -9.91 7.81 4.85
N THR A 243 -9.77 8.31 3.61
CA THR A 243 -9.75 9.75 3.37
C THR A 243 -11.14 10.37 3.43
N THR A 244 -11.22 11.59 3.93
CA THR A 244 -12.47 12.37 4.04
C THR A 244 -12.93 12.98 2.72
N GLU A 245 -12.03 13.09 1.75
CA GLU A 245 -12.27 13.55 0.38
C GLU A 245 -11.51 12.62 -0.58
N PRO A 246 -11.74 12.68 -1.91
CA PRO A 246 -10.95 11.92 -2.87
C PRO A 246 -9.44 12.18 -2.73
N PHE A 247 -8.61 11.22 -3.10
CA PHE A 247 -7.17 11.27 -2.85
C PHE A 247 -6.46 12.52 -3.40
N PRO A 248 -6.81 13.08 -4.59
CA PRO A 248 -6.17 14.31 -5.03
C PRO A 248 -6.32 15.45 -4.03
N GLN A 249 -7.56 15.72 -3.58
CA GLN A 249 -7.89 16.80 -2.67
C GLN A 249 -7.39 16.54 -1.24
N ALA A 250 -7.53 15.29 -0.76
CA ALA A 250 -7.14 14.93 0.59
C ALA A 250 -5.62 14.87 0.78
N LEU A 251 -4.87 14.43 -0.24
CA LEU A 251 -3.46 14.04 -0.08
C LEU A 251 -2.52 14.74 -1.07
N TRP A 252 -2.79 14.63 -2.38
CA TRP A 252 -1.77 14.95 -3.38
C TRP A 252 -1.61 16.44 -3.63
N GLU A 253 -2.69 17.19 -3.70
CA GLU A 253 -2.66 18.65 -3.82
C GLU A 253 -1.99 19.31 -2.62
N PRO A 254 -2.32 18.94 -1.35
CA PRO A 254 -1.61 19.47 -0.19
C PRO A 254 -0.12 19.08 -0.14
N LEU A 255 0.24 17.83 -0.53
CA LEU A 255 1.65 17.40 -0.58
C LEU A 255 2.41 18.12 -1.70
N ALA A 256 1.78 18.38 -2.84
CA ALA A 256 2.38 19.19 -3.91
C ALA A 256 2.62 20.64 -3.46
N ALA A 257 1.65 21.24 -2.77
CA ALA A 257 1.81 22.59 -2.19
C ALA A 257 2.96 22.62 -1.18
N HIS A 258 3.08 21.58 -0.34
CA HIS A 258 4.21 21.46 0.59
C HIS A 258 5.56 21.36 -0.16
N LEU A 259 5.67 20.53 -1.20
CA LEU A 259 6.88 20.45 -2.05
C LEU A 259 7.23 21.79 -2.69
N HIS A 260 6.24 22.51 -3.21
CA HIS A 260 6.46 23.86 -3.77
C HIS A 260 6.98 24.84 -2.73
N SER A 261 6.47 24.78 -1.48
CA SER A 261 6.98 25.63 -0.37
C SER A 261 8.46 25.35 -0.05
N LEU A 262 8.89 24.10 -0.29
CA LEU A 262 10.30 23.66 -0.18
C LEU A 262 11.11 23.94 -1.46
N LYS A 263 10.55 24.68 -2.42
CA LYS A 263 11.18 25.05 -3.71
C LYS A 263 11.45 23.86 -4.64
N ALA A 264 10.83 22.71 -4.44
CA ALA A 264 10.87 21.60 -5.38
C ALA A 264 10.05 21.93 -6.64
N ARG A 265 10.48 21.39 -7.78
CA ARG A 265 9.75 21.49 -9.05
C ARG A 265 9.02 20.20 -9.32
N ILE A 266 7.79 20.28 -9.82
CA ILE A 266 6.95 19.12 -10.17
C ILE A 266 6.60 19.21 -11.66
N HIS A 267 6.96 18.18 -12.41
CA HIS A 267 6.73 18.06 -13.85
C HIS A 267 5.73 16.90 -14.08
N THR A 268 4.45 17.23 -14.12
CA THR A 268 3.40 16.26 -14.53
C THR A 268 3.29 16.20 -16.05
N GLY A 269 2.72 15.09 -16.58
CA GLY A 269 2.66 14.87 -18.03
C GLY A 269 4.03 14.68 -18.67
N THR A 270 5.08 14.45 -17.88
CA THR A 270 6.47 14.41 -18.33
C THR A 270 7.09 13.04 -18.05
N ALA A 271 7.28 12.25 -19.11
CA ALA A 271 7.85 10.92 -19.00
C ALA A 271 9.38 10.96 -19.09
N VAL A 272 10.06 10.36 -18.12
CA VAL A 272 11.49 10.04 -18.23
C VAL A 272 11.62 8.77 -19.09
N ARG A 273 12.30 8.90 -20.23
CA ARG A 273 12.45 7.83 -21.22
C ARG A 273 13.70 6.99 -21.00
N THR A 274 14.81 7.65 -20.62
CA THR A 274 16.09 6.98 -20.36
C THR A 274 16.79 7.59 -19.16
N VAL A 275 17.66 6.79 -18.53
CA VAL A 275 18.61 7.24 -17.53
C VAL A 275 19.99 6.73 -17.93
N THR A 276 20.94 7.64 -18.11
CA THR A 276 22.30 7.31 -18.53
C THR A 276 23.29 7.73 -17.43
N PRO A 277 23.90 6.78 -16.73
CA PRO A 277 24.98 7.09 -15.78
C PRO A 277 26.20 7.67 -16.51
N ARG A 278 26.81 8.70 -15.89
CA ARG A 278 28.00 9.38 -16.41
C ARG A 278 29.27 8.95 -15.65
N PRO A 279 30.45 9.06 -16.27
CA PRO A 279 31.72 8.74 -15.61
C PRO A 279 32.00 9.62 -14.37
N ASP A 280 31.46 10.83 -14.32
CA ASP A 280 31.58 11.76 -13.19
C ASP A 280 30.64 11.46 -12.01
N GLY A 281 29.86 10.36 -12.11
CA GLY A 281 28.90 9.91 -11.12
C GLY A 281 27.57 10.66 -11.12
N ARG A 282 27.33 11.55 -12.10
CA ARG A 282 26.03 12.17 -12.40
C ARG A 282 25.21 11.28 -13.34
N HIS A 283 23.98 11.72 -13.61
CA HIS A 283 23.04 10.97 -14.44
C HIS A 283 22.33 11.90 -15.41
N ASP A 284 22.29 11.53 -16.68
CA ASP A 284 21.49 12.21 -17.69
C ASP A 284 20.12 11.56 -17.80
N LEU A 285 19.07 12.35 -17.69
CA LEU A 285 17.69 11.94 -17.92
C LEU A 285 17.26 12.35 -19.32
N GLY A 286 16.89 11.36 -20.15
CA GLY A 286 16.26 11.60 -21.46
C GLY A 286 14.77 11.85 -21.27
N LEU A 287 14.32 13.03 -21.67
CA LEU A 287 12.93 13.49 -21.66
C LEU A 287 12.42 13.58 -23.12
N ASP A 288 11.16 14.02 -23.31
CA ASP A 288 10.65 14.36 -24.65
C ASP A 288 11.23 15.70 -25.20
N GLY A 289 12.31 16.19 -24.59
CA GLY A 289 13.08 17.38 -24.91
C GLY A 289 14.58 17.16 -24.71
N PRO A 290 15.38 18.21 -24.50
CA PRO A 290 16.79 18.08 -24.15
C PRO A 290 17.00 17.23 -22.90
N ALA A 291 18.06 16.42 -22.90
CA ALA A 291 18.46 15.67 -21.72
C ALA A 291 18.91 16.61 -20.60
N GLU A 292 18.54 16.31 -19.37
CA GLU A 292 18.93 17.04 -18.19
C GLU A 292 19.87 16.22 -17.30
N THR A 293 20.89 16.88 -16.72
CA THR A 293 21.90 16.22 -15.87
C THR A 293 21.60 16.49 -14.40
N PHE A 294 21.63 15.41 -13.59
CA PHE A 294 21.37 15.43 -12.14
C PHE A 294 22.54 14.79 -11.37
N ASP A 295 22.76 15.29 -10.14
CA ASP A 295 23.74 14.72 -9.22
C ASP A 295 23.28 13.39 -8.63
N ALA A 296 21.96 13.19 -8.53
CA ALA A 296 21.35 11.96 -8.05
C ALA A 296 20.01 11.69 -8.70
N VAL A 297 19.59 10.42 -8.72
CA VAL A 297 18.29 9.98 -9.24
C VAL A 297 17.62 9.00 -8.28
N VAL A 298 16.34 9.22 -8.02
CA VAL A 298 15.47 8.26 -7.33
C VAL A 298 14.48 7.67 -8.34
N LEU A 299 14.54 6.38 -8.57
CA LEU A 299 13.56 5.65 -9.40
C LEU A 299 12.44 5.11 -8.51
N ALA A 300 11.28 5.76 -8.55
CA ALA A 300 10.10 5.42 -7.74
C ALA A 300 8.97 4.88 -8.63
N LEU A 301 9.27 3.82 -9.37
CA LEU A 301 8.44 3.27 -10.45
C LEU A 301 7.78 1.94 -10.06
N ASP A 302 6.62 1.66 -10.65
CA ASP A 302 6.02 0.33 -10.65
C ASP A 302 6.87 -0.66 -11.47
N PRO A 303 6.68 -1.99 -11.31
CA PRO A 303 7.50 -2.99 -12.01
C PRO A 303 7.54 -2.81 -13.52
N GLY A 304 6.40 -2.59 -14.17
CA GLY A 304 6.32 -2.46 -15.62
C GLY A 304 7.01 -1.20 -16.14
N SER A 305 6.85 -0.10 -15.45
CA SER A 305 7.51 1.17 -15.76
C SER A 305 9.03 1.07 -15.55
N LEU A 306 9.48 0.43 -14.47
CA LEU A 306 10.91 0.19 -14.21
C LEU A 306 11.51 -0.71 -15.29
N GLN A 307 10.86 -1.81 -15.66
CA GLN A 307 11.28 -2.68 -16.75
C GLN A 307 11.42 -1.93 -18.07
N THR A 308 10.44 -1.08 -18.37
CA THR A 308 10.46 -0.28 -19.59
C THR A 308 11.63 0.71 -19.60
N LEU A 309 11.83 1.44 -18.51
CA LEU A 309 12.96 2.38 -18.37
C LEU A 309 14.31 1.66 -18.52
N VAL A 310 14.47 0.51 -17.84
CA VAL A 310 15.72 -0.28 -17.90
C VAL A 310 16.00 -0.81 -19.30
N ARG A 311 14.96 -1.25 -20.04
CA ARG A 311 15.13 -1.67 -21.46
C ARG A 311 15.66 -0.53 -22.33
N HIS A 312 15.16 0.68 -22.16
CA HIS A 312 15.56 1.85 -22.93
C HIS A 312 16.86 2.52 -22.42
N SER A 313 17.42 2.02 -21.32
CA SER A 313 18.62 2.55 -20.69
C SER A 313 19.71 1.46 -20.62
N PRO A 314 20.43 1.19 -21.73
CA PRO A 314 21.36 0.05 -21.81
C PRO A 314 22.52 0.13 -20.82
N ALA A 315 22.97 1.34 -20.47
CA ALA A 315 24.03 1.57 -19.49
C ALA A 315 23.57 1.54 -18.03
N LEU A 316 22.25 1.37 -17.78
CA LEU A 316 21.68 1.40 -16.43
C LEU A 316 21.71 0.01 -15.79
N GLY A 317 22.47 -0.13 -14.70
CA GLY A 317 22.60 -1.35 -13.92
C GLY A 317 23.53 -2.40 -14.56
N ASP A 318 24.04 -3.28 -13.71
CA ASP A 318 24.82 -4.45 -14.13
C ASP A 318 23.89 -5.58 -14.63
N PRO A 319 24.45 -6.60 -15.35
CA PRO A 319 23.63 -7.69 -15.88
C PRO A 319 22.78 -8.44 -14.84
N PRO A 320 23.27 -8.78 -13.64
CA PRO A 320 22.46 -9.42 -12.60
C PRO A 320 21.28 -8.55 -12.14
N TRP A 321 21.49 -7.25 -11.92
CA TRP A 321 20.45 -6.32 -11.53
C TRP A 321 19.38 -6.16 -12.62
N ARG A 322 19.82 -6.03 -13.88
CA ARG A 322 18.91 -5.95 -15.05
C ARG A 322 18.06 -7.22 -15.19
N ALA A 323 18.67 -8.39 -15.00
CA ALA A 323 17.95 -9.67 -14.99
C ALA A 323 16.92 -9.73 -13.86
N GLY A 324 17.27 -9.27 -12.64
CA GLY A 324 16.34 -9.15 -11.52
C GLY A 324 15.15 -8.25 -11.83
N VAL A 325 15.40 -7.06 -12.39
CA VAL A 325 14.32 -6.15 -12.82
C VAL A 325 13.44 -6.79 -13.90
N ALA A 326 14.03 -7.47 -14.87
CA ALA A 326 13.28 -8.14 -15.94
C ALA A 326 12.40 -9.28 -15.40
N ALA A 327 12.79 -9.92 -14.29
CA ALA A 327 12.06 -10.98 -13.63
C ALA A 327 10.91 -10.49 -12.72
N LEU A 328 10.79 -9.20 -12.45
CA LEU A 328 9.66 -8.65 -11.71
C LEU A 328 8.36 -8.94 -12.43
N ARG A 329 7.29 -9.15 -11.68
CA ARG A 329 5.98 -9.50 -12.24
C ARG A 329 4.90 -8.55 -11.71
N GLN A 330 3.87 -8.40 -12.52
CA GLN A 330 2.64 -7.70 -12.15
C GLN A 330 1.58 -8.72 -11.72
N ALA A 331 0.75 -8.31 -10.78
CA ALA A 331 -0.40 -9.09 -10.32
C ALA A 331 -1.48 -9.15 -11.42
N PRO A 332 -2.38 -10.13 -11.33
CA PRO A 332 -3.56 -10.18 -12.17
C PRO A 332 -4.37 -8.87 -12.14
N PRO A 333 -5.22 -8.65 -13.16
CA PRO A 333 -6.07 -7.46 -13.21
C PRO A 333 -7.00 -7.35 -12.01
N PHE A 334 -7.40 -6.11 -11.74
CA PHE A 334 -8.49 -5.80 -10.83
C PHE A 334 -9.45 -4.79 -11.46
N LEU A 335 -10.68 -4.80 -10.98
CA LEU A 335 -11.74 -3.88 -11.39
C LEU A 335 -12.23 -3.06 -10.21
N VAL A 336 -12.34 -1.75 -10.43
CA VAL A 336 -13.11 -0.83 -9.58
C VAL A 336 -14.31 -0.37 -10.39
N SER A 337 -15.52 -0.65 -9.90
CA SER A 337 -16.77 -0.33 -10.55
C SER A 337 -17.60 0.58 -9.65
N ARG A 338 -17.73 1.86 -10.00
CA ARG A 338 -18.45 2.87 -9.21
C ARG A 338 -19.77 3.21 -9.87
N HIS A 339 -20.84 3.21 -9.08
CA HIS A 339 -22.22 3.43 -9.49
C HIS A 339 -22.84 4.59 -8.72
N TRP A 340 -23.49 5.50 -9.43
CA TRP A 340 -24.31 6.57 -8.88
C TRP A 340 -25.78 6.17 -9.02
N LEU A 341 -26.42 5.86 -7.88
CA LEU A 341 -27.79 5.34 -7.80
C LEU A 341 -28.77 6.48 -7.52
N ASP A 342 -29.99 6.40 -8.08
CA ASP A 342 -31.06 7.38 -7.87
C ASP A 342 -31.77 7.24 -6.52
N ARG A 343 -31.46 6.20 -5.74
CA ARG A 343 -32.04 5.96 -4.40
C ARG A 343 -30.94 5.68 -3.39
N PRO A 344 -31.14 6.04 -2.11
CA PRO A 344 -30.16 5.81 -1.07
C PRO A 344 -30.09 4.32 -0.72
N VAL A 345 -28.87 3.82 -0.50
CA VAL A 345 -28.63 2.56 0.17
C VAL A 345 -29.11 2.67 1.63
N HIS A 346 -29.76 1.63 2.13
CA HIS A 346 -30.35 1.63 3.45
C HIS A 346 -29.35 2.02 4.56
N GLY A 347 -29.76 2.87 5.48
CA GLY A 347 -28.89 3.48 6.49
C GLY A 347 -28.17 2.50 7.43
N SER A 348 -28.69 1.28 7.59
CA SER A 348 -28.05 0.22 8.38
C SER A 348 -26.89 -0.50 7.67
N ARG A 349 -26.71 -0.28 6.35
CA ARG A 349 -25.59 -0.89 5.64
C ARG A 349 -24.28 -0.24 6.07
N PRO A 350 -23.22 -1.05 6.29
CA PRO A 350 -21.91 -0.50 6.62
C PRO A 350 -21.35 0.33 5.46
N GLY A 351 -20.52 1.29 5.77
CA GLY A 351 -19.81 2.07 4.75
C GLY A 351 -18.84 1.22 3.94
N PHE A 352 -18.22 0.22 4.56
CA PHE A 352 -17.37 -0.77 3.90
C PHE A 352 -17.80 -2.17 4.30
N LEU A 353 -17.94 -3.07 3.34
CA LEU A 353 -18.25 -4.48 3.53
C LEU A 353 -17.31 -5.33 2.67
N GLY A 354 -16.48 -6.14 3.29
CA GLY A 354 -15.77 -7.21 2.60
C GLY A 354 -16.69 -8.42 2.39
N THR A 355 -16.49 -9.16 1.32
CA THR A 355 -17.36 -10.28 0.94
C THR A 355 -16.56 -11.55 0.68
N ALA A 356 -17.19 -12.69 0.88
CA ALA A 356 -16.64 -14.01 0.57
C ALA A 356 -17.69 -14.92 -0.05
N GLY A 357 -17.37 -15.52 -1.21
CA GLY A 357 -18.25 -16.41 -1.94
C GLY A 357 -19.35 -15.70 -2.75
N PHE A 358 -19.17 -14.43 -3.06
CA PHE A 358 -20.05 -13.63 -3.91
C PHE A 358 -19.45 -13.41 -5.32
N GLY A 359 -19.06 -14.51 -5.98
CA GLY A 359 -18.41 -14.43 -7.28
C GLY A 359 -17.15 -13.54 -7.25
N PRO A 360 -16.98 -12.66 -8.23
CA PRO A 360 -15.82 -11.77 -8.27
C PRO A 360 -15.90 -10.59 -7.29
N LEU A 361 -17.06 -10.35 -6.62
CA LEU A 361 -17.24 -9.24 -5.73
C LEU A 361 -16.47 -9.43 -4.42
N ASP A 362 -15.44 -8.62 -4.19
CA ASP A 362 -14.55 -8.68 -3.03
C ASP A 362 -14.93 -7.71 -1.92
N ASN A 363 -15.45 -6.55 -2.28
CA ASN A 363 -16.01 -5.61 -1.32
C ASN A 363 -17.00 -4.63 -1.95
N VAL A 364 -17.82 -4.05 -1.08
CA VAL A 364 -18.75 -2.97 -1.38
C VAL A 364 -18.40 -1.79 -0.49
N SER A 365 -18.24 -0.62 -1.11
CA SER A 365 -18.06 0.66 -0.43
C SER A 365 -19.24 1.57 -0.71
N VAL A 366 -19.86 2.10 0.34
CA VAL A 366 -20.91 3.14 0.25
C VAL A 366 -20.22 4.46 0.55
N LEU A 367 -19.72 5.14 -0.50
CA LEU A 367 -18.74 6.21 -0.39
C LEU A 367 -19.24 7.42 0.39
N GLU A 368 -20.51 7.79 0.25
CA GLU A 368 -21.10 8.92 0.96
C GLU A 368 -21.08 8.78 2.49
N ARG A 369 -20.71 7.61 3.03
CA ARG A 369 -20.56 7.38 4.47
C ARG A 369 -19.32 8.03 5.08
N TRP A 370 -18.31 8.35 4.25
CA TRP A 370 -17.06 8.96 4.70
C TRP A 370 -16.46 9.99 3.74
N GLU A 371 -16.69 9.85 2.43
CA GLU A 371 -16.13 10.76 1.41
C GLU A 371 -17.04 11.96 1.19
N GLY A 372 -16.53 13.15 1.39
CA GLY A 372 -17.29 14.39 1.33
C GLY A 372 -17.85 14.69 -0.05
N GLU A 373 -17.11 14.43 -1.14
CA GLU A 373 -17.58 14.61 -2.51
C GLU A 373 -18.79 13.71 -2.80
N ALA A 374 -18.68 12.42 -2.53
CA ALA A 374 -19.77 11.47 -2.68
C ALA A 374 -20.97 11.85 -1.79
N GLY A 375 -20.72 12.30 -0.56
CA GLY A 375 -21.75 12.78 0.36
C GLY A 375 -22.49 14.03 -0.15
N ARG A 376 -21.79 14.96 -0.76
CA ARG A 376 -22.42 16.14 -1.40
C ARG A 376 -23.31 15.74 -2.58
N TRP A 377 -22.81 14.86 -3.44
CA TRP A 377 -23.59 14.37 -4.58
C TRP A 377 -24.83 13.59 -4.11
N ALA A 378 -24.68 12.66 -3.17
CA ALA A 378 -25.78 11.85 -2.65
C ALA A 378 -26.89 12.70 -2.03
N ARG A 379 -26.55 13.73 -1.23
CA ARG A 379 -27.53 14.68 -0.67
C ARG A 379 -28.23 15.50 -1.73
N ALA A 380 -27.50 15.96 -2.73
CA ALA A 380 -28.07 16.78 -3.81
C ALA A 380 -29.05 16.00 -4.72
N ARG A 381 -28.81 14.68 -4.88
CA ARG A 381 -29.60 13.82 -5.76
C ARG A 381 -30.59 12.90 -5.03
N GLY A 382 -30.51 12.80 -3.72
CA GLY A 382 -31.30 11.85 -2.93
C GLY A 382 -30.90 10.38 -3.20
N GLY A 383 -29.66 10.14 -3.63
CA GLY A 383 -29.15 8.85 -4.08
C GLY A 383 -28.01 8.30 -3.22
N SER A 384 -27.25 7.35 -3.78
CA SER A 384 -26.04 6.81 -3.20
C SER A 384 -24.93 6.64 -4.23
N VAL A 385 -23.67 6.69 -3.76
CA VAL A 385 -22.48 6.37 -4.55
C VAL A 385 -21.89 5.07 -4.02
N VAL A 386 -22.02 4.00 -4.80
CA VAL A 386 -21.57 2.65 -4.42
C VAL A 386 -20.39 2.25 -5.29
N GLU A 387 -19.33 1.75 -4.64
CA GLU A 387 -18.15 1.26 -5.34
C GLU A 387 -17.95 -0.23 -5.05
N LEU A 388 -17.76 -1.02 -6.10
CA LEU A 388 -17.62 -2.46 -6.10
C LEU A 388 -16.21 -2.81 -6.55
N HIS A 389 -15.58 -3.76 -5.89
CA HIS A 389 -14.22 -4.18 -6.21
C HIS A 389 -14.17 -5.67 -6.54
N ALA A 390 -13.39 -6.00 -7.56
CA ALA A 390 -13.00 -7.37 -7.90
C ALA A 390 -11.48 -7.42 -8.09
N TYR A 391 -10.80 -8.34 -7.40
CA TYR A 391 -9.35 -8.46 -7.42
C TYR A 391 -8.91 -9.80 -8.02
N ALA A 392 -7.67 -9.86 -8.49
CA ALA A 392 -7.05 -11.07 -9.03
C ALA A 392 -7.91 -11.74 -10.14
N LEU A 393 -8.45 -10.93 -11.03
CA LEU A 393 -9.29 -11.38 -12.13
C LEU A 393 -8.46 -12.14 -13.19
N ASP A 394 -9.11 -13.06 -13.90
CA ASP A 394 -8.50 -13.66 -15.06
C ASP A 394 -8.22 -12.58 -16.13
N PRO A 395 -6.99 -12.46 -16.65
CA PRO A 395 -6.69 -11.53 -17.73
C PRO A 395 -7.54 -11.72 -19.00
N ALA A 396 -8.10 -12.93 -19.20
CA ALA A 396 -8.99 -13.26 -20.30
C ALA A 396 -10.48 -13.06 -19.98
N ALA A 397 -10.82 -12.59 -18.76
CA ALA A 397 -12.21 -12.39 -18.37
C ALA A 397 -12.91 -11.38 -19.27
N ASP A 398 -14.16 -11.67 -19.62
CA ASP A 398 -15.00 -10.73 -20.32
C ASP A 398 -15.41 -9.57 -19.38
N HIS A 399 -15.05 -8.35 -19.77
CA HIS A 399 -15.21 -7.17 -18.92
C HIS A 399 -16.68 -6.88 -18.60
N GLU A 400 -17.57 -6.99 -19.58
CA GLU A 400 -18.99 -6.68 -19.42
C GLU A 400 -19.66 -7.70 -18.50
N SER A 401 -19.34 -8.98 -18.69
CA SER A 401 -19.85 -10.08 -17.85
C SER A 401 -19.43 -9.90 -16.38
N VAL A 402 -18.15 -9.53 -16.12
CA VAL A 402 -17.69 -9.29 -14.75
C VAL A 402 -18.39 -8.07 -14.14
N GLN A 403 -18.57 -6.99 -14.90
CA GLN A 403 -19.25 -5.78 -14.43
C GLN A 403 -20.72 -6.09 -14.08
N GLN A 404 -21.43 -6.86 -14.92
CA GLN A 404 -22.80 -7.26 -14.65
C GLN A 404 -22.89 -8.15 -13.42
N GLU A 405 -22.00 -9.13 -13.31
CA GLU A 405 -21.97 -10.01 -12.14
C GLU A 405 -21.74 -9.23 -10.83
N LEU A 406 -20.89 -8.21 -10.83
CA LEU A 406 -20.72 -7.34 -9.65
C LEU A 406 -22.03 -6.68 -9.22
N VAL A 407 -22.81 -6.19 -10.19
CA VAL A 407 -24.12 -5.57 -9.92
C VAL A 407 -25.12 -6.59 -9.39
N ASP A 408 -25.16 -7.80 -9.96
CA ASP A 408 -26.05 -8.88 -9.51
C ASP A 408 -25.72 -9.32 -8.07
N GLN A 409 -24.41 -9.37 -7.73
CA GLN A 409 -23.98 -9.67 -6.36
C GLN A 409 -24.29 -8.50 -5.40
N LEU A 410 -24.20 -7.24 -5.85
CA LEU A 410 -24.67 -6.10 -5.07
C LEU A 410 -26.16 -6.21 -4.74
N HIS A 411 -27.01 -6.54 -5.72
CA HIS A 411 -28.45 -6.72 -5.52
C HIS A 411 -28.76 -7.90 -4.57
N THR A 412 -27.91 -8.94 -4.58
CA THR A 412 -28.02 -10.05 -3.62
C THR A 412 -27.67 -9.61 -2.19
N LEU A 413 -26.63 -8.78 -2.01
CA LEU A 413 -26.17 -8.28 -0.72
C LEU A 413 -27.05 -7.16 -0.18
N TYR A 414 -27.45 -6.23 -1.05
CA TYR A 414 -28.26 -5.05 -0.75
C TYR A 414 -29.51 -5.04 -1.65
N PRO A 415 -30.53 -5.88 -1.33
CA PRO A 415 -31.73 -6.05 -2.18
C PRO A 415 -32.46 -4.74 -2.52
N GLU A 416 -32.34 -3.74 -1.65
CA GLU A 416 -32.90 -2.42 -1.90
C GLU A 416 -32.34 -1.74 -3.15
N THR A 417 -31.14 -2.12 -3.59
CA THR A 417 -30.49 -1.55 -4.79
C THR A 417 -31.05 -2.11 -6.09
N ALA A 418 -31.70 -3.27 -6.06
CA ALA A 418 -32.31 -3.86 -7.26
C ALA A 418 -33.43 -3.00 -7.87
N GLY A 419 -34.09 -2.18 -7.05
CA GLY A 419 -35.11 -1.23 -7.51
C GLY A 419 -34.55 0.16 -7.84
N SER A 420 -33.25 0.38 -7.69
CA SER A 420 -32.61 1.66 -8.00
C SER A 420 -32.18 1.71 -9.46
N ARG A 421 -32.30 2.88 -10.06
CA ARG A 421 -31.75 3.15 -11.39
C ARG A 421 -30.32 3.67 -11.24
N THR A 422 -29.39 3.08 -11.97
CA THR A 422 -28.04 3.62 -12.10
C THR A 422 -28.08 4.85 -13.01
N LEU A 423 -27.77 6.01 -12.43
CA LEU A 423 -27.72 7.29 -13.15
C LEU A 423 -26.43 7.43 -13.94
N ASP A 424 -25.33 6.89 -13.42
CA ASP A 424 -24.04 6.82 -14.07
C ASP A 424 -23.23 5.65 -13.51
N SER A 425 -22.28 5.14 -14.29
CA SER A 425 -21.31 4.14 -13.85
C SER A 425 -19.94 4.39 -14.47
N ARG A 426 -18.87 4.07 -13.73
CA ARG A 426 -17.49 4.14 -14.19
C ARG A 426 -16.76 2.88 -13.78
N HIS A 427 -15.92 2.39 -14.69
CA HIS A 427 -15.20 1.13 -14.55
C HIS A 427 -13.72 1.36 -14.82
N GLU A 428 -12.88 1.03 -13.85
CA GLU A 428 -11.43 1.15 -13.93
C GLU A 428 -10.79 -0.23 -13.86
N TRP A 429 -10.25 -0.69 -15.00
CA TRP A 429 -9.49 -1.92 -15.12
C TRP A 429 -8.01 -1.63 -15.08
N HIS A 430 -7.27 -2.29 -14.19
CA HIS A 430 -5.84 -2.08 -14.03
C HIS A 430 -5.11 -3.40 -13.77
N ALA A 431 -3.86 -3.51 -14.25
CA ALA A 431 -2.97 -4.65 -14.07
C ALA A 431 -1.54 -4.21 -13.75
N ASP A 432 -1.37 -3.16 -12.94
CA ASP A 432 -0.08 -2.52 -12.66
C ASP A 432 0.38 -2.66 -11.20
N CYS A 433 -0.32 -3.46 -10.40
CA CYS A 433 0.12 -3.81 -9.06
C CYS A 433 1.28 -4.83 -9.11
N PRO A 434 2.25 -4.77 -8.18
CA PRO A 434 3.31 -5.75 -8.13
C PRO A 434 2.80 -7.10 -7.66
N LEU A 435 3.25 -8.17 -8.31
CA LEU A 435 3.12 -9.53 -7.80
C LEU A 435 4.32 -9.86 -6.90
N PHE A 436 4.04 -10.52 -5.79
CA PHE A 436 5.05 -11.06 -4.88
C PHE A 436 5.01 -12.60 -4.93
N PRO A 437 5.54 -13.22 -6.00
CA PRO A 437 5.41 -14.64 -6.22
C PRO A 437 6.35 -15.44 -5.30
N VAL A 438 6.07 -16.74 -5.20
CA VAL A 438 6.97 -17.71 -4.55
C VAL A 438 8.36 -17.60 -5.17
N GLY A 439 9.40 -17.48 -4.32
CA GLY A 439 10.81 -17.29 -4.74
C GLY A 439 11.12 -15.90 -5.31
N GLY A 440 10.16 -14.98 -5.32
CA GLY A 440 10.29 -13.68 -5.98
C GLY A 440 11.20 -12.68 -5.25
N TYR A 441 11.46 -12.88 -3.97
CA TYR A 441 12.26 -11.94 -3.20
C TYR A 441 13.70 -11.78 -3.72
N ALA A 442 14.28 -12.85 -4.25
CA ALA A 442 15.63 -12.83 -4.82
C ALA A 442 15.79 -11.85 -5.99
N HIS A 443 14.70 -11.63 -6.76
CA HIS A 443 14.69 -10.75 -7.93
C HIS A 443 14.37 -9.28 -7.60
N ARG A 444 13.85 -9.02 -6.40
CA ARG A 444 13.49 -7.65 -6.00
C ARG A 444 14.75 -6.79 -5.85
N PRO A 445 14.78 -5.59 -6.45
CA PRO A 445 15.94 -4.72 -6.33
C PRO A 445 16.13 -4.20 -4.90
N ALA A 446 17.37 -3.95 -4.52
CA ALA A 446 17.70 -3.17 -3.32
C ALA A 446 17.41 -1.68 -3.56
N ALA A 447 17.39 -0.90 -2.48
CA ALA A 447 17.27 0.56 -2.60
C ALA A 447 18.51 1.19 -3.26
N THR A 448 19.67 0.56 -3.15
CA THR A 448 20.92 1.00 -3.80
C THR A 448 21.19 0.22 -5.08
N THR A 449 21.92 0.82 -6.00
CA THR A 449 22.39 0.20 -7.24
C THR A 449 23.92 0.19 -7.31
N CYS A 450 24.49 -0.37 -8.39
CA CYS A 450 25.91 -0.27 -8.69
C CYS A 450 26.37 1.15 -9.09
N HIS A 451 25.42 2.04 -9.42
CA HIS A 451 25.72 3.42 -9.76
C HIS A 451 25.64 4.31 -8.52
N PRO A 452 26.66 5.14 -8.25
CA PRO A 452 26.62 6.10 -7.15
C PRO A 452 25.40 7.03 -7.27
N ARG A 453 24.72 7.27 -6.15
CA ARG A 453 23.58 8.19 -6.05
C ARG A 453 22.42 7.92 -7.01
N LEU A 454 22.32 6.69 -7.53
CA LEU A 454 21.12 6.19 -8.20
C LEU A 454 20.46 5.16 -7.27
N VAL A 455 19.27 5.50 -6.79
CA VAL A 455 18.56 4.73 -5.78
C VAL A 455 17.14 4.40 -6.23
N LEU A 456 16.55 3.36 -5.65
CA LEU A 456 15.19 2.93 -5.94
C LEU A 456 14.29 3.09 -4.71
N ALA A 457 13.03 3.39 -4.97
CA ALA A 457 11.96 3.40 -3.99
C ALA A 457 10.69 2.73 -4.56
N GLY A 458 9.87 2.16 -3.70
CA GLY A 458 8.62 1.50 -4.09
C GLY A 458 8.34 0.26 -3.25
N ASP A 459 7.12 -0.23 -3.32
CA ASP A 459 6.70 -1.42 -2.57
C ASP A 459 7.32 -2.73 -3.09
N THR A 460 7.88 -2.74 -4.30
CA THR A 460 8.69 -3.84 -4.86
C THR A 460 10.13 -3.84 -4.38
N VAL A 461 10.64 -2.71 -3.90
CA VAL A 461 12.03 -2.59 -3.43
C VAL A 461 12.20 -3.34 -2.11
N ARG A 462 13.34 -4.02 -1.95
CA ARG A 462 13.68 -4.69 -0.68
C ARG A 462 13.75 -3.66 0.45
N CYS A 463 13.01 -3.93 1.52
CA CYS A 463 12.98 -3.09 2.70
C CYS A 463 13.53 -3.89 3.89
N PRO A 464 14.46 -3.36 4.68
CA PRO A 464 14.99 -4.05 5.85
C PRO A 464 14.03 -4.07 7.04
N LEU A 465 12.95 -3.26 6.97
CA LEU A 465 11.91 -3.18 7.99
C LEU A 465 10.74 -4.10 7.63
N PRO A 466 10.04 -4.67 8.64
CA PRO A 466 8.81 -5.41 8.41
C PRO A 466 7.68 -4.45 8.02
N THR A 467 7.53 -4.25 6.71
CA THR A 467 6.55 -3.34 6.09
C THR A 467 5.89 -4.00 4.88
N ALA A 468 4.71 -3.54 4.50
CA ALA A 468 3.99 -3.99 3.32
C ALA A 468 3.22 -2.85 2.66
N LEU A 469 2.85 -3.01 1.39
CA LEU A 469 1.95 -2.13 0.65
C LEU A 469 2.37 -0.64 0.71
N MET A 470 1.41 0.26 0.99
CA MET A 470 1.64 1.71 1.06
C MET A 470 2.71 2.10 2.09
N GLU A 471 2.78 1.39 3.24
CA GLU A 471 3.82 1.64 4.23
C GLU A 471 5.20 1.28 3.71
N ARG A 472 5.33 0.20 2.93
CA ARG A 472 6.61 -0.16 2.29
C ARG A 472 6.99 0.88 1.25
N ALA A 473 6.05 1.38 0.47
CA ALA A 473 6.30 2.45 -0.49
C ALA A 473 6.83 3.72 0.18
N ALA A 474 6.17 4.19 1.24
CA ALA A 474 6.63 5.36 2.01
C ALA A 474 7.99 5.11 2.67
N THR A 475 8.17 3.95 3.32
CA THR A 475 9.40 3.58 4.02
C THR A 475 10.59 3.53 3.07
N THR A 476 10.44 2.90 1.90
CA THR A 476 11.53 2.83 0.90
C THR A 476 11.82 4.18 0.26
N GLY A 477 10.82 5.06 0.13
CA GLY A 477 11.03 6.45 -0.28
C GLY A 477 11.93 7.21 0.71
N PHE A 478 11.66 7.11 2.00
CA PHE A 478 12.53 7.67 3.04
C PHE A 478 13.91 7.00 3.08
N ILE A 479 14.00 5.68 2.88
CA ILE A 479 15.30 4.96 2.82
C ILE A 479 16.12 5.48 1.64
N ALA A 480 15.52 5.63 0.46
CA ALA A 480 16.19 6.17 -0.71
C ALA A 480 16.73 7.59 -0.45
N ALA A 481 15.89 8.46 0.13
CA ALA A 481 16.32 9.80 0.53
C ALA A 481 17.45 9.76 1.55
N ASN A 482 17.33 8.95 2.61
CA ASN A 482 18.37 8.82 3.64
C ASN A 482 19.71 8.31 3.05
N THR A 483 19.66 7.40 2.08
CA THR A 483 20.87 6.91 1.40
C THR A 483 21.58 8.05 0.65
N LEU A 484 20.84 8.90 -0.03
CA LEU A 484 21.43 10.05 -0.73
C LEU A 484 21.94 11.11 0.25
N LEU A 485 21.14 11.45 1.27
CA LEU A 485 21.52 12.41 2.31
C LEU A 485 22.80 11.98 3.03
N GLU A 486 22.91 10.70 3.35
CA GLU A 486 24.12 10.12 3.96
C GLU A 486 25.34 10.29 3.05
N SER A 487 25.20 10.10 1.74
CA SER A 487 26.30 10.27 0.77
C SER A 487 26.83 11.71 0.72
N TRP A 488 26.02 12.68 1.16
CA TRP A 488 26.36 14.09 1.26
C TRP A 488 26.66 14.56 2.69
N GLY A 489 26.74 13.62 3.66
CA GLY A 489 26.98 13.96 5.07
C GLY A 489 25.84 14.73 5.73
N VAL A 490 24.62 14.63 5.19
CA VAL A 490 23.42 15.31 5.67
C VAL A 490 22.62 14.39 6.59
N HIS A 491 22.01 14.98 7.64
CA HIS A 491 21.16 14.25 8.58
C HIS A 491 19.90 13.71 7.89
N GLY A 492 19.64 12.42 8.02
CA GLY A 492 18.48 11.76 7.43
C GLY A 492 17.16 11.97 8.20
N HIS A 493 16.20 11.10 7.95
CA HIS A 493 14.89 11.06 8.63
C HIS A 493 14.74 9.77 9.41
N ASP A 494 14.32 9.87 10.65
CA ASP A 494 14.02 8.70 11.49
C ASP A 494 12.87 7.90 10.91
N LEU A 495 12.96 6.56 11.03
CA LEU A 495 11.92 5.64 10.61
C LEU A 495 11.36 4.86 11.80
N TRP A 496 10.16 4.36 11.61
CA TRP A 496 9.49 3.52 12.59
C TRP A 496 8.94 2.26 11.95
N SER A 497 8.90 1.19 12.73
CA SER A 497 8.26 -0.05 12.29
C SER A 497 7.59 -0.77 13.46
N VAL A 498 6.75 -1.75 13.14
CA VAL A 498 6.33 -2.73 14.14
C VAL A 498 7.52 -3.60 14.55
N PRO A 499 7.53 -4.18 15.76
CA PRO A 499 8.54 -5.16 16.15
C PRO A 499 8.54 -6.35 15.18
N GLY A 500 9.67 -6.71 14.61
CA GLY A 500 9.80 -7.89 13.72
C GLY A 500 9.69 -9.23 14.45
N ARG A 501 9.49 -9.23 15.77
CA ARG A 501 9.26 -10.43 16.60
C ARG A 501 7.99 -10.29 17.41
N GLY A 502 7.26 -11.41 17.54
CA GLY A 502 6.07 -11.50 18.37
C GLY A 502 6.31 -10.99 19.80
N ARG A 503 5.29 -10.41 20.41
CA ARG A 503 5.35 -9.66 21.67
C ARG A 503 5.52 -10.53 22.92
N ASN A 504 5.12 -11.80 22.85
CA ASN A 504 5.22 -12.73 23.98
C ASN A 504 6.61 -13.36 24.04
N ARG A 505 7.30 -13.20 25.18
CA ARG A 505 8.67 -13.72 25.38
C ARG A 505 8.72 -15.24 25.36
N LEU A 506 7.70 -15.93 25.90
CA LEU A 506 7.65 -17.39 25.94
C LEU A 506 7.49 -17.96 24.53
N LEU A 507 6.50 -17.46 23.77
CA LEU A 507 6.29 -17.87 22.38
C LEU A 507 7.52 -17.62 21.51
N ARG A 508 8.24 -16.51 21.74
CA ARG A 508 9.51 -16.24 21.05
C ARG A 508 10.62 -17.24 21.36
N ARG A 509 10.66 -17.81 22.58
CA ARG A 509 11.62 -18.87 22.91
C ARG A 509 11.30 -20.17 22.20
N LEU A 510 10.01 -20.51 22.07
CA LEU A 510 9.53 -21.69 21.34
C LEU A 510 9.72 -21.55 19.82
N ALA A 511 9.73 -20.34 19.29
CA ALA A 511 9.95 -20.05 17.87
C ALA A 511 11.44 -20.00 17.47
N ARG A 512 12.37 -20.25 18.40
CA ARG A 512 13.80 -20.42 18.07
C ARG A 512 14.00 -21.83 17.50
N PRO A 513 14.70 -21.98 16.37
CA PRO A 513 15.09 -23.28 15.85
C PRO A 513 15.99 -24.02 16.81
#